data_bf3eafba3a05ac6c6e7dffe9027e0363
#
_entry.id   bf3eafba3a05ac6c6e7dffe9027e0363
#
_cell.length_a   1.000
_cell.length_b   1.000
_cell.length_c   1.000
_cell.angle_alpha   90.00
_cell.angle_beta   90.00
_cell.angle_gamma   90.00
#
_symmetry.space_group_name_H-M   'P 1'
#
loop_
_entity.id
_entity.type
_entity.pdbx_description
1 polymer ?
#
loop_
_entity_poly.entity_id
_entity_poly.type
_entity_poly.pdbx_seq_one_letter_code
_entity_poly.pdbx_strand_id
1 'polypeptide(L)'
;MASDPRAQPRATRGRAPDIFRKGGWTPMREYSEGDAVDFAIVGTGAGGGTLAALLAEQGFSVVAFDAGGYFRPLEDFASDETAQNQLYWTDKRVVDGANPIKMGGNNSGKAVGGSTVHYAMVALRFRPEWFKSHTTLGYGADWPISWQEMWRYYAIAEQQINISGPLTYPWGPKRPRYPYRAHELNTAGKLLAKGCEAIGIGWTETPLATLSAPHSGPEGNSPPCAYRGFCRFGCTTNAKRSALTVWIPRALAAGAEVRDLAMVGRVETGANGRVTGVHYHRDGGWRFQRAKNVVVAGYAVETPRLLLNSANQSHPDGLANASGLVGKNLMTQTNAAIWGRMEEPVRWYKGPPSLAITEHWNYDDNKDFHGGYCWMGQGPLPNEWASVLTGARRLWGDGLRHAMLDYNHMIGVKMVGEMLPNEANRVSLADDLDQYGLPVARITYAWGENDKALVRHSLEQMSASIEAIGANDIFRQEDDTCHLGGTARMGSDPRTSVVDADCRSWEIPNLWVCDGSVFPTVGGVNPSLTIQAIAIRTAERIGKLAAAGEL
;
A
#
# COMPACT_ATOMS: atom_id res chain seq x y z
N MET A 1 17.18 -27.88 22.45
CA MET A 1 16.05 -28.36 21.63
C MET A 1 15.76 -27.25 20.64
N ALA A 2 16.14 -27.44 19.38
CA ALA A 2 15.92 -26.46 18.35
C ALA A 2 14.43 -26.47 17.98
N SER A 3 13.75 -25.33 18.13
CA SER A 3 12.37 -25.12 17.69
C SER A 3 12.33 -25.20 16.17
N ASP A 4 11.43 -26.01 15.61
CA ASP A 4 11.20 -26.14 14.17
C ASP A 4 10.83 -24.76 13.59
N PRO A 5 11.63 -24.15 12.67
CA PRO A 5 11.34 -22.85 12.10
C PRO A 5 10.11 -22.84 11.18
N ARG A 6 9.43 -23.97 10.99
CA ARG A 6 8.22 -24.15 10.20
C ARG A 6 6.93 -24.09 11.00
N ALA A 7 6.99 -23.97 12.32
CA ALA A 7 5.80 -23.74 13.14
C ALA A 7 5.33 -22.28 12.95
N GLN A 8 4.55 -22.02 11.89
CA GLN A 8 3.72 -20.81 11.85
C GLN A 8 2.83 -20.81 13.10
N PRO A 9 2.74 -19.71 13.86
CA PRO A 9 1.76 -19.61 14.93
C PRO A 9 0.40 -19.93 14.32
N ARG A 10 -0.32 -20.89 14.91
CA ARG A 10 -1.66 -21.26 14.44
C ARG A 10 -2.52 -20.01 14.48
N ALA A 11 -2.77 -19.40 13.32
CA ALA A 11 -3.85 -18.45 13.17
C ALA A 11 -5.10 -19.15 13.70
N THR A 12 -5.69 -18.62 14.75
CA THR A 12 -6.90 -19.18 15.33
C THR A 12 -7.97 -19.13 14.26
N ARG A 13 -8.51 -20.29 13.87
CA ARG A 13 -9.51 -20.43 12.83
C ARG A 13 -10.65 -19.45 13.07
N GLY A 14 -10.85 -18.59 12.09
CA GLY A 14 -11.85 -17.61 11.82
C GLY A 14 -13.09 -17.57 12.72
N ARG A 15 -13.17 -16.57 13.56
CA ARG A 15 -14.39 -15.87 13.93
C ARG A 15 -14.00 -14.43 14.16
N ALA A 16 -14.65 -13.50 13.44
CA ALA A 16 -14.50 -12.09 13.69
C ALA A 16 -14.76 -11.81 15.17
N PRO A 17 -13.87 -11.08 15.88
CA PRO A 17 -13.97 -10.94 17.31
C PRO A 17 -15.13 -10.04 17.73
N ASP A 18 -15.76 -10.37 18.86
CA ASP A 18 -16.83 -9.63 19.55
C ASP A 18 -16.49 -8.19 19.96
N ILE A 19 -15.26 -7.73 19.73
CA ILE A 19 -14.69 -6.50 20.29
C ILE A 19 -15.40 -5.23 19.77
N PHE A 20 -16.15 -5.32 18.68
CA PHE A 20 -16.73 -4.16 18.01
C PHE A 20 -18.25 -4.02 18.11
N ARG A 21 -18.93 -4.82 18.96
CA ARG A 21 -20.39 -4.76 19.07
C ARG A 21 -20.88 -4.43 20.48
N LYS A 22 -21.60 -3.31 20.58
CA LYS A 22 -22.65 -3.15 21.61
C LYS A 22 -23.91 -3.84 21.07
N GLY A 23 -24.22 -5.04 21.61
CA GLY A 23 -25.47 -5.74 21.36
C GLY A 23 -25.38 -6.95 20.43
N GLY A 24 -25.17 -8.14 20.97
CA GLY A 24 -25.48 -9.44 20.40
C GLY A 24 -24.64 -9.89 19.20
N TRP A 25 -24.29 -11.17 19.19
CA TRP A 25 -23.70 -11.88 18.06
C TRP A 25 -24.62 -11.82 16.83
N THR A 26 -24.14 -11.24 15.73
CA THR A 26 -24.61 -11.64 14.41
C THR A 26 -23.54 -12.56 13.85
N PRO A 27 -23.86 -13.84 13.53
CA PRO A 27 -22.90 -14.72 12.89
C PRO A 27 -22.40 -14.06 11.60
N MET A 28 -21.10 -14.21 11.29
CA MET A 28 -20.55 -13.84 9.99
C MET A 28 -21.35 -14.63 8.94
N ARG A 29 -21.84 -13.93 7.91
CA ARG A 29 -22.54 -14.61 6.81
C ARG A 29 -21.53 -15.50 6.09
N GLU A 30 -21.89 -16.74 5.84
CA GLU A 30 -21.14 -17.67 5.03
C GLU A 30 -21.94 -17.95 3.76
N TYR A 31 -21.29 -17.83 2.60
CA TYR A 31 -21.85 -18.19 1.32
C TYR A 31 -21.35 -19.59 0.94
N SER A 32 -22.25 -20.45 0.45
CA SER A 32 -21.83 -21.74 -0.06
C SER A 32 -21.05 -21.58 -1.37
N GLU A 33 -20.19 -22.54 -1.70
CA GLU A 33 -19.42 -22.53 -2.95
C GLU A 33 -20.35 -22.60 -4.19
N GLY A 34 -21.54 -23.17 -4.04
CA GLY A 34 -22.58 -23.23 -5.07
C GLY A 34 -23.34 -21.92 -5.29
N ASP A 35 -23.31 -21.00 -4.29
CA ASP A 35 -24.01 -19.72 -4.38
C ASP A 35 -23.27 -18.78 -5.34
N ALA A 36 -23.97 -18.24 -6.32
CA ALA A 36 -23.42 -17.20 -7.19
C ALA A 36 -23.53 -15.85 -6.46
N VAL A 37 -22.44 -15.40 -5.82
CA VAL A 37 -22.40 -14.08 -5.19
C VAL A 37 -22.31 -12.96 -6.23
N ASP A 38 -22.74 -11.75 -5.87
CA ASP A 38 -22.64 -10.62 -6.80
C ASP A 38 -21.19 -10.25 -7.06
N PHE A 39 -20.33 -10.27 -6.02
CA PHE A 39 -18.91 -9.96 -6.16
C PHE A 39 -18.01 -10.96 -5.42
N ALA A 40 -17.00 -11.48 -6.12
CA ALA A 40 -15.80 -12.07 -5.54
C ALA A 40 -14.67 -11.06 -5.62
N ILE A 41 -14.07 -10.70 -4.46
CA ILE A 41 -13.00 -9.70 -4.36
C ILE A 41 -11.72 -10.40 -3.95
N VAL A 42 -10.66 -10.29 -4.76
CA VAL A 42 -9.37 -10.93 -4.53
C VAL A 42 -8.38 -9.92 -3.94
N GLY A 43 -8.02 -10.09 -2.68
CA GLY A 43 -7.23 -9.18 -1.87
C GLY A 43 -8.11 -8.22 -1.06
N THR A 44 -7.76 -8.03 0.22
CA THR A 44 -8.52 -7.20 1.17
C THR A 44 -7.74 -5.96 1.63
N GLY A 45 -6.75 -5.54 0.83
CA GLY A 45 -5.93 -4.36 1.09
C GLY A 45 -6.68 -3.03 0.90
N ALA A 46 -5.93 -1.97 0.61
CA ALA A 46 -6.45 -0.60 0.45
C ALA A 46 -7.57 -0.51 -0.61
N GLY A 47 -7.46 -1.23 -1.73
CA GLY A 47 -8.48 -1.27 -2.77
C GLY A 47 -9.62 -2.23 -2.44
N GLY A 48 -9.30 -3.53 -2.35
CA GLY A 48 -10.32 -4.58 -2.20
C GLY A 48 -11.07 -4.53 -0.88
N GLY A 49 -10.41 -4.20 0.24
CA GLY A 49 -11.10 -4.02 1.53
C GLY A 49 -12.09 -2.85 1.51
N THR A 50 -11.72 -1.73 0.84
CA THR A 50 -12.63 -0.59 0.63
C THR A 50 -13.84 -0.99 -0.21
N LEU A 51 -13.60 -1.68 -1.33
CA LEU A 51 -14.69 -2.17 -2.20
C LEU A 51 -15.59 -3.18 -1.49
N ALA A 52 -15.01 -4.12 -0.73
CA ALA A 52 -15.80 -5.11 0.01
C ALA A 52 -16.81 -4.46 0.97
N ALA A 53 -16.37 -3.41 1.68
CA ALA A 53 -17.26 -2.66 2.57
C ALA A 53 -18.35 -1.93 1.80
N LEU A 54 -17.96 -1.11 0.82
CA LEU A 54 -18.90 -0.22 0.14
C LEU A 54 -19.89 -0.96 -0.76
N LEU A 55 -19.50 -2.07 -1.38
CA LEU A 55 -20.42 -2.90 -2.15
C LEU A 55 -21.40 -3.66 -1.25
N ALA A 56 -20.93 -4.21 -0.12
CA ALA A 56 -21.83 -4.85 0.84
C ALA A 56 -22.80 -3.83 1.46
N GLU A 57 -22.37 -2.61 1.76
CA GLU A 57 -23.25 -1.52 2.24
C GLU A 57 -24.29 -1.09 1.21
N GLN A 58 -24.04 -1.30 -0.09
CA GLN A 58 -25.01 -1.12 -1.18
C GLN A 58 -25.96 -2.31 -1.34
N GLY A 59 -25.82 -3.37 -0.54
CA GLY A 59 -26.69 -4.54 -0.53
C GLY A 59 -26.24 -5.70 -1.45
N PHE A 60 -25.06 -5.62 -2.08
CA PHE A 60 -24.51 -6.72 -2.84
C PHE A 60 -24.04 -7.87 -1.93
N SER A 61 -24.20 -9.11 -2.43
CA SER A 61 -23.56 -10.28 -1.82
C SER A 61 -22.06 -10.29 -2.19
N VAL A 62 -21.19 -10.24 -1.17
CA VAL A 62 -19.73 -10.09 -1.34
C VAL A 62 -18.99 -11.19 -0.61
N VAL A 63 -18.07 -11.87 -1.31
CA VAL A 63 -17.04 -12.73 -0.72
C VAL A 63 -15.67 -12.14 -1.06
N ALA A 64 -14.92 -11.76 -0.04
CA ALA A 64 -13.57 -11.24 -0.18
C ALA A 64 -12.54 -12.30 0.27
N PHE A 65 -11.50 -12.50 -0.54
CA PHE A 65 -10.44 -13.49 -0.32
C PHE A 65 -9.13 -12.79 0.02
N ASP A 66 -8.41 -13.32 1.01
CA ASP A 66 -7.04 -12.90 1.28
C ASP A 66 -6.13 -14.12 1.46
N ALA A 67 -4.95 -14.07 0.86
CA ALA A 67 -3.96 -15.14 0.98
C ALA A 67 -3.32 -15.19 2.37
N GLY A 68 -3.38 -14.10 3.12
CA GLY A 68 -2.89 -13.98 4.48
C GLY A 68 -3.95 -14.23 5.55
N GLY A 69 -3.51 -14.31 6.81
CA GLY A 69 -4.38 -14.56 7.95
C GLY A 69 -5.11 -13.31 8.44
N TYR A 70 -6.18 -13.51 9.17
CA TYR A 70 -6.91 -12.47 9.89
C TYR A 70 -6.26 -12.25 11.27
N PHE A 71 -5.89 -11.01 11.56
CA PHE A 71 -5.28 -10.61 12.82
C PHE A 71 -6.25 -9.73 13.64
N ARG A 72 -6.33 -10.00 14.93
CA ARG A 72 -7.10 -9.19 15.90
C ARG A 72 -6.14 -8.18 16.54
N PRO A 73 -6.32 -6.86 16.33
CA PRO A 73 -5.31 -5.88 16.73
C PRO A 73 -4.90 -5.94 18.21
N LEU A 74 -5.83 -6.21 19.11
CA LEU A 74 -5.56 -6.21 20.56
C LEU A 74 -4.96 -7.53 21.08
N GLU A 75 -5.08 -8.63 20.32
CA GLU A 75 -4.71 -9.97 20.75
C GLU A 75 -3.50 -10.52 20.01
N ASP A 76 -3.47 -10.31 18.68
CA ASP A 76 -2.51 -10.98 17.81
C ASP A 76 -1.29 -10.10 17.48
N PHE A 77 -1.36 -8.77 17.66
CA PHE A 77 -0.22 -7.91 17.44
C PHE A 77 0.64 -7.75 18.70
N ALA A 78 1.87 -8.24 18.61
CA ALA A 78 2.85 -8.08 19.66
C ALA A 78 3.66 -6.77 19.48
N SER A 79 4.18 -6.22 20.59
CA SER A 79 5.22 -5.18 20.56
C SER A 79 6.59 -5.85 20.39
N ASP A 80 6.76 -6.57 19.29
CA ASP A 80 7.94 -7.39 18.98
C ASP A 80 8.27 -7.27 17.49
N GLU A 81 9.49 -6.89 17.15
CA GLU A 81 9.95 -6.74 15.77
C GLU A 81 10.01 -8.08 15.02
N THR A 82 10.22 -9.20 15.72
CA THR A 82 10.31 -10.53 15.08
C THR A 82 8.95 -11.02 14.58
N ALA A 83 7.85 -10.54 15.17
CA ALA A 83 6.50 -10.88 14.76
C ALA A 83 6.10 -10.26 13.39
N GLN A 84 6.89 -9.31 12.87
CA GLN A 84 6.59 -8.61 11.62
C GLN A 84 6.56 -9.55 10.41
N ASN A 85 7.39 -10.58 10.37
CA ASN A 85 7.48 -11.50 9.23
C ASN A 85 6.15 -12.18 8.90
N GLN A 86 5.25 -12.35 9.89
CA GLN A 86 3.92 -12.92 9.67
C GLN A 86 2.99 -12.00 8.84
N LEU A 87 3.30 -10.70 8.72
CA LEU A 87 2.51 -9.71 7.98
C LEU A 87 2.98 -9.55 6.54
N TYR A 88 4.16 -10.07 6.20
CA TYR A 88 4.77 -9.87 4.91
C TYR A 88 4.57 -11.05 3.96
N TRP A 89 4.53 -10.75 2.68
CA TRP A 89 4.57 -11.76 1.63
C TRP A 89 6.00 -12.26 1.45
N THR A 90 6.31 -13.37 2.08
CA THR A 90 7.63 -14.02 2.03
C THR A 90 7.70 -15.21 1.07
N ASP A 91 6.59 -15.53 0.37
CA ASP A 91 6.56 -16.60 -0.61
C ASP A 91 7.52 -16.29 -1.77
N LYS A 92 8.01 -17.34 -2.42
CA LYS A 92 8.99 -17.27 -3.50
C LYS A 92 8.53 -16.34 -4.63
N ARG A 93 9.43 -15.47 -5.07
CA ARG A 93 9.37 -14.65 -6.29
C ARG A 93 10.74 -14.65 -6.94
N VAL A 94 10.79 -14.55 -8.25
CA VAL A 94 12.05 -14.35 -8.98
C VAL A 94 12.23 -12.86 -9.20
N VAL A 95 13.41 -12.33 -8.90
CA VAL A 95 13.75 -10.92 -9.11
C VAL A 95 15.00 -10.80 -9.97
N ASP A 96 14.97 -9.94 -10.99
CA ASP A 96 16.08 -9.69 -11.90
C ASP A 96 16.09 -8.24 -12.42
N GLY A 97 16.94 -7.96 -13.40
CA GLY A 97 17.20 -6.62 -13.93
C GLY A 97 18.43 -5.97 -13.31
N ALA A 98 18.75 -4.75 -13.75
CA ALA A 98 19.93 -4.03 -13.27
C ALA A 98 19.81 -3.55 -11.80
N ASN A 99 18.58 -3.33 -11.34
CA ASN A 99 18.29 -2.92 -9.96
C ASN A 99 17.19 -3.83 -9.37
N PRO A 100 17.48 -5.10 -9.06
CA PRO A 100 16.48 -6.05 -8.58
C PRO A 100 15.82 -5.56 -7.30
N ILE A 101 14.47 -5.57 -7.26
CA ILE A 101 13.71 -5.14 -6.09
C ILE A 101 13.84 -6.20 -4.98
N LYS A 102 14.27 -5.79 -3.80
CA LYS A 102 14.27 -6.66 -2.62
C LYS A 102 12.84 -6.93 -2.18
N MET A 103 12.30 -8.08 -2.56
CA MET A 103 10.95 -8.50 -2.22
C MET A 103 10.89 -9.19 -0.84
N GLY A 104 9.70 -9.24 -0.28
CA GLY A 104 9.49 -9.64 1.11
C GLY A 104 9.64 -8.45 2.04
N GLY A 105 9.72 -8.45 3.25
CA GLY A 105 9.88 -7.27 4.10
C GLY A 105 8.82 -6.18 3.83
N ASN A 106 9.21 -4.93 3.79
CA ASN A 106 8.34 -3.75 3.88
C ASN A 106 7.48 -3.44 2.64
N ASN A 107 7.61 -4.13 1.54
CA ASN A 107 6.97 -3.74 0.27
C ASN A 107 5.78 -4.59 -0.16
N SER A 108 5.41 -5.62 0.59
CA SER A 108 4.30 -6.50 0.22
C SER A 108 3.69 -7.19 1.43
N GLY A 109 2.44 -6.87 1.77
CA GLY A 109 1.71 -7.49 2.87
C GLY A 109 0.99 -8.77 2.44
N LYS A 110 0.87 -9.74 3.38
CA LYS A 110 0.08 -10.96 3.24
C LYS A 110 -0.75 -11.17 4.51
N ALA A 111 -1.80 -10.37 4.63
CA ALA A 111 -2.71 -10.38 5.78
C ALA A 111 -4.05 -9.78 5.36
N VAL A 112 -5.14 -10.16 6.00
CA VAL A 112 -6.41 -9.44 5.87
C VAL A 112 -6.19 -7.97 6.22
N GLY A 113 -6.55 -7.07 5.28
CA GLY A 113 -6.18 -5.67 5.33
C GLY A 113 -4.95 -5.30 4.49
N GLY A 114 -4.25 -6.29 3.91
CA GLY A 114 -3.11 -6.12 3.00
C GLY A 114 -1.98 -5.30 3.61
N SER A 115 -1.22 -4.61 2.77
CA SER A 115 -0.09 -3.76 3.20
C SER A 115 -0.48 -2.61 4.14
N THR A 116 -1.78 -2.25 4.25
CA THR A 116 -2.21 -1.24 5.22
C THR A 116 -2.04 -1.68 6.68
N VAL A 117 -1.86 -2.97 6.93
CA VAL A 117 -1.61 -3.50 8.28
C VAL A 117 -0.21 -3.12 8.78
N HIS A 118 0.78 -3.04 7.87
CA HIS A 118 2.18 -2.73 8.22
C HIS A 118 2.68 -1.37 7.70
N TYR A 119 1.85 -0.57 6.98
CA TYR A 119 2.27 0.72 6.40
C TYR A 119 2.56 1.80 7.46
N ALA A 120 3.27 2.86 7.06
CA ALA A 120 3.60 4.00 7.92
C ALA A 120 2.45 5.02 8.07
N MET A 121 1.26 4.74 7.55
CA MET A 121 0.02 5.52 7.71
C MET A 121 0.01 6.90 7.06
N VAL A 122 1.05 7.28 6.32
CA VAL A 122 1.13 8.58 5.63
C VAL A 122 0.03 8.66 4.56
N ALA A 123 -0.77 9.73 4.60
CA ALA A 123 -1.98 9.89 3.79
C ALA A 123 -1.95 11.22 3.02
N LEU A 124 -1.31 11.20 1.86
CA LEU A 124 -1.10 12.37 1.01
C LEU A 124 -1.92 12.26 -0.27
N ARG A 125 -2.30 13.42 -0.83
CA ARG A 125 -2.96 13.52 -2.12
C ARG A 125 -1.91 13.69 -3.22
N PHE A 126 -2.18 13.13 -4.39
CA PHE A 126 -1.40 13.45 -5.58
C PHE A 126 -1.60 14.93 -5.95
N ARG A 127 -0.54 15.59 -6.44
CA ARG A 127 -0.65 16.96 -6.96
C ARG A 127 -1.51 16.96 -8.24
N PRO A 128 -2.26 18.06 -8.52
CA PRO A 128 -3.15 18.15 -9.69
C PRO A 128 -2.48 17.84 -11.02
N GLU A 129 -1.25 18.29 -11.22
CA GLU A 129 -0.49 18.16 -12.47
C GLU A 129 -0.17 16.69 -12.80
N TRP A 130 -0.02 15.81 -11.81
CA TRP A 130 0.25 14.39 -12.05
C TRP A 130 -0.89 13.64 -12.74
N PHE A 131 -2.13 14.16 -12.68
CA PHE A 131 -3.25 13.58 -13.44
C PHE A 131 -3.14 13.87 -14.94
N LYS A 132 -2.24 14.76 -15.36
CA LYS A 132 -1.94 15.10 -16.74
C LYS A 132 -0.43 15.13 -16.99
N SER A 133 0.32 14.19 -16.42
CA SER A 133 1.78 14.16 -16.49
C SER A 133 2.30 14.22 -17.91
N HIS A 134 1.73 13.42 -18.82
CA HIS A 134 2.15 13.43 -20.22
C HIS A 134 1.87 14.77 -20.92
N THR A 135 0.62 15.25 -20.80
CA THR A 135 0.19 16.46 -21.49
C THR A 135 0.80 17.74 -20.89
N THR A 136 0.92 17.80 -19.54
CA THR A 136 1.32 19.03 -18.84
C THR A 136 2.80 19.07 -18.50
N LEU A 137 3.40 17.94 -18.15
CA LEU A 137 4.76 17.84 -17.65
C LEU A 137 5.71 17.15 -18.63
N GLY A 138 5.21 16.55 -19.72
CA GLY A 138 6.00 15.94 -20.79
C GLY A 138 6.56 14.55 -20.45
N TYR A 139 6.08 13.87 -19.40
CA TYR A 139 6.51 12.53 -19.04
C TYR A 139 5.36 11.61 -18.60
N GLY A 140 5.63 10.31 -18.53
CA GLY A 140 4.68 9.31 -18.02
C GLY A 140 3.45 9.15 -18.89
N ALA A 141 2.27 9.10 -18.27
CA ALA A 141 0.99 8.96 -18.92
C ALA A 141 -0.09 9.80 -18.21
N ASP A 142 -1.08 10.26 -18.96
CA ASP A 142 -2.23 10.94 -18.39
C ASP A 142 -3.17 9.94 -17.70
N TRP A 143 -3.71 10.34 -16.57
CA TRP A 143 -4.80 9.64 -15.92
C TRP A 143 -6.11 9.91 -16.67
N PRO A 144 -6.99 8.90 -16.85
CA PRO A 144 -8.30 9.10 -17.48
C PRO A 144 -9.32 9.78 -16.54
N ILE A 145 -8.89 10.11 -15.32
CA ILE A 145 -9.68 10.75 -14.27
C ILE A 145 -9.10 12.15 -14.02
N SER A 146 -9.95 13.16 -13.90
CA SER A 146 -9.49 14.52 -13.60
C SER A 146 -9.08 14.67 -12.14
N TRP A 147 -8.13 15.59 -11.86
CA TRP A 147 -7.76 15.90 -10.49
C TRP A 147 -8.93 16.48 -9.68
N GLN A 148 -9.85 17.24 -10.31
CA GLN A 148 -11.03 17.80 -9.64
C GLN A 148 -11.96 16.68 -9.13
N GLU A 149 -12.19 15.66 -9.96
CA GLU A 149 -12.95 14.49 -9.56
C GLU A 149 -12.25 13.75 -8.41
N MET A 150 -10.96 13.47 -8.53
CA MET A 150 -10.19 12.80 -7.49
C MET A 150 -10.10 13.61 -6.20
N TRP A 151 -10.10 14.94 -6.27
CA TRP A 151 -10.07 15.81 -5.08
C TRP A 151 -11.29 15.62 -4.19
N ARG A 152 -12.47 15.38 -4.80
CA ARG A 152 -13.69 14.99 -4.09
C ARG A 152 -13.52 13.65 -3.39
N TYR A 153 -13.00 12.63 -4.08
CA TYR A 153 -12.85 11.29 -3.51
C TYR A 153 -11.74 11.22 -2.46
N TYR A 154 -10.70 12.01 -2.58
CA TYR A 154 -9.72 12.18 -1.50
C TYR A 154 -10.37 12.73 -0.23
N ALA A 155 -11.21 13.76 -0.34
CA ALA A 155 -11.91 14.32 0.82
C ALA A 155 -12.82 13.27 1.49
N ILE A 156 -13.53 12.46 0.71
CA ILE A 156 -14.36 11.36 1.22
C ILE A 156 -13.47 10.30 1.91
N ALA A 157 -12.37 9.90 1.29
CA ALA A 157 -11.45 8.92 1.85
C ALA A 157 -10.85 9.40 3.19
N GLU A 158 -10.38 10.66 3.25
CA GLU A 158 -9.84 11.25 4.48
C GLU A 158 -10.85 11.23 5.63
N GLN A 159 -12.12 11.52 5.34
CA GLN A 159 -13.19 11.48 6.33
C GLN A 159 -13.48 10.03 6.77
N GLN A 160 -13.61 9.10 5.86
CA GLN A 160 -13.98 7.71 6.19
C GLN A 160 -12.85 6.94 6.87
N ILE A 161 -11.59 7.25 6.54
CA ILE A 161 -10.41 6.65 7.18
C ILE A 161 -10.08 7.33 8.51
N ASN A 162 -10.65 8.51 8.77
CA ASN A 162 -10.39 9.30 9.98
C ASN A 162 -8.94 9.81 10.06
N ILE A 163 -8.48 10.48 9.00
CA ILE A 163 -7.12 11.02 8.94
C ILE A 163 -6.92 12.13 9.98
N SER A 164 -5.80 12.07 10.72
CA SER A 164 -5.30 13.17 11.54
C SER A 164 -4.33 14.02 10.74
N GLY A 165 -4.51 15.33 10.72
CA GLY A 165 -3.65 16.21 9.92
C GLY A 165 -3.64 17.67 10.38
N PRO A 166 -2.79 18.53 9.77
CA PRO A 166 -2.64 19.93 10.12
C PRO A 166 -3.91 20.73 9.84
N LEU A 167 -4.03 21.89 10.49
CA LEU A 167 -5.15 22.81 10.27
C LEU A 167 -5.15 23.40 8.86
N THR A 168 -3.95 23.66 8.35
CA THR A 168 -3.71 24.14 6.98
C THR A 168 -2.63 23.29 6.34
N TYR A 169 -2.80 22.98 5.06
CA TYR A 169 -1.79 22.24 4.30
C TYR A 169 -1.13 23.17 3.29
N PRO A 170 0.20 23.31 3.28
CA PRO A 170 0.86 24.37 2.52
C PRO A 170 0.92 24.13 1.01
N TRP A 171 0.68 22.91 0.53
CA TRP A 171 0.80 22.55 -0.88
C TRP A 171 -0.52 22.13 -1.51
N GLY A 172 -0.64 22.41 -2.81
CA GLY A 172 -1.79 22.05 -3.63
C GLY A 172 -3.05 22.87 -3.36
N PRO A 173 -4.16 22.53 -4.02
CA PRO A 173 -5.43 23.24 -3.87
C PRO A 173 -5.98 23.14 -2.45
N LYS A 174 -6.81 24.15 -2.09
CA LYS A 174 -7.51 24.15 -0.79
C LYS A 174 -8.28 22.85 -0.59
N ARG A 175 -8.21 22.30 0.61
CA ARG A 175 -8.88 21.05 1.02
C ARG A 175 -9.77 21.28 2.25
N PRO A 176 -10.80 20.43 2.48
CA PRO A 176 -11.52 20.40 3.74
C PRO A 176 -10.56 20.12 4.92
N ARG A 177 -10.98 20.48 6.13
CA ARG A 177 -10.23 20.12 7.33
C ARG A 177 -10.23 18.60 7.51
N TYR A 178 -9.10 18.09 8.00
CA TYR A 178 -9.00 16.69 8.40
C TYR A 178 -9.96 16.41 9.58
N PRO A 179 -10.49 15.17 9.70
CA PRO A 179 -11.37 14.76 10.81
C PRO A 179 -10.75 14.98 12.18
N TYR A 180 -9.45 14.76 12.27
CA TYR A 180 -8.69 14.87 13.51
C TYR A 180 -7.50 15.82 13.34
N ARG A 181 -7.07 16.46 14.44
CA ARG A 181 -5.88 17.30 14.47
C ARG A 181 -4.63 16.46 14.27
N ALA A 182 -3.57 17.08 13.75
CA ALA A 182 -2.26 16.45 13.66
C ALA A 182 -1.76 15.96 15.03
N HIS A 183 -0.93 14.95 15.00
CA HIS A 183 -0.21 14.48 16.17
C HIS A 183 0.90 15.46 16.56
N GLU A 184 1.21 15.55 17.86
CA GLU A 184 2.35 16.32 18.33
C GLU A 184 3.67 15.77 17.78
N LEU A 185 4.57 16.69 17.39
CA LEU A 185 5.88 16.31 16.88
C LEU A 185 6.75 15.71 17.99
N ASN A 186 7.31 14.53 17.74
CA ASN A 186 8.41 14.00 18.53
C ASN A 186 9.73 14.74 18.17
N THR A 187 10.83 14.41 18.85
CA THR A 187 12.13 15.04 18.60
C THR A 187 12.59 14.87 17.15
N ALA A 188 12.41 13.69 16.54
CA ALA A 188 12.77 13.44 15.14
C ALA A 188 11.96 14.33 14.18
N GLY A 189 10.65 14.50 14.40
CA GLY A 189 9.81 15.40 13.62
C GLY A 189 10.23 16.87 13.76
N LYS A 190 10.56 17.31 14.98
CA LYS A 190 11.07 18.68 15.23
C LYS A 190 12.43 18.93 14.56
N LEU A 191 13.30 17.94 14.53
CA LEU A 191 14.60 18.03 13.85
C LEU A 191 14.44 18.08 12.33
N LEU A 192 13.54 17.27 11.74
CA LEU A 192 13.22 17.37 10.32
C LEU A 192 12.70 18.77 9.96
N ALA A 193 11.78 19.30 10.76
CA ALA A 193 11.28 20.67 10.59
C ALA A 193 12.40 21.71 10.59
N LYS A 194 13.28 21.67 11.61
CA LYS A 194 14.46 22.55 11.69
C LYS A 194 15.40 22.39 10.50
N GLY A 195 15.63 21.15 10.03
CA GLY A 195 16.45 20.89 8.85
C GLY A 195 15.86 21.51 7.59
N CYS A 196 14.56 21.42 7.39
CA CYS A 196 13.87 22.08 6.28
C CYS A 196 14.01 23.61 6.38
N GLU A 197 13.76 24.20 7.55
CA GLU A 197 13.92 25.64 7.80
C GLU A 197 15.36 26.12 7.54
N ALA A 198 16.35 25.34 7.96
CA ALA A 198 17.77 25.68 7.81
C ALA A 198 18.23 25.76 6.35
N ILE A 199 17.61 24.99 5.44
CA ILE A 199 17.87 25.05 4.00
C ILE A 199 16.80 25.85 3.22
N GLY A 200 15.89 26.55 3.92
CA GLY A 200 14.91 27.46 3.32
C GLY A 200 13.72 26.81 2.64
N ILE A 201 13.35 25.57 2.99
CA ILE A 201 12.20 24.88 2.43
C ILE A 201 11.04 24.73 3.43
N GLY A 202 9.80 24.66 2.92
CA GLY A 202 8.60 24.48 3.74
C GLY A 202 8.47 23.07 4.30
N TRP A 203 7.76 22.95 5.41
CA TRP A 203 7.38 21.69 6.04
C TRP A 203 5.98 21.79 6.67
N THR A 204 5.40 20.65 7.05
CA THR A 204 4.15 20.58 7.84
C THR A 204 4.09 19.29 8.66
N GLU A 205 3.12 19.23 9.59
CA GLU A 205 2.79 17.98 10.27
C GLU A 205 2.25 16.97 9.25
N THR A 206 2.65 15.73 9.37
CA THR A 206 2.25 14.67 8.45
C THR A 206 0.77 14.29 8.61
N PRO A 207 -0.04 14.33 7.55
CA PRO A 207 -1.35 13.69 7.56
C PRO A 207 -1.21 12.18 7.73
N LEU A 208 -1.81 11.62 8.79
CA LEU A 208 -1.64 10.23 9.17
C LEU A 208 -2.98 9.50 9.34
N ALA A 209 -3.06 8.28 8.83
CA ALA A 209 -4.16 7.35 9.07
C ALA A 209 -4.01 6.70 10.46
N THR A 210 -4.04 7.54 11.51
CA THR A 210 -4.04 7.12 12.91
C THR A 210 -4.73 8.17 13.78
N LEU A 211 -5.45 7.74 14.80
CA LEU A 211 -6.30 8.60 15.61
C LEU A 211 -5.46 9.42 16.59
N SER A 212 -5.66 10.73 16.61
CA SER A 212 -5.10 11.64 17.62
C SER A 212 -6.05 11.93 18.78
N ALA A 213 -7.31 11.48 18.67
CA ALA A 213 -8.35 11.54 19.70
C ALA A 213 -9.20 10.26 19.67
N PRO A 214 -10.02 9.98 20.72
CA PRO A 214 -10.94 8.84 20.71
C PRO A 214 -11.91 8.90 19.53
N HIS A 215 -12.23 7.75 18.96
CA HIS A 215 -13.16 7.62 17.84
C HIS A 215 -14.26 6.60 18.13
N SER A 216 -15.47 6.91 17.66
CA SER A 216 -16.62 5.99 17.59
C SER A 216 -17.23 6.09 16.19
N GLY A 217 -17.32 4.97 15.49
CA GLY A 217 -17.84 4.90 14.14
C GLY A 217 -18.48 3.56 13.80
N PRO A 218 -18.91 3.37 12.55
CA PRO A 218 -19.50 2.11 12.09
C PRO A 218 -18.60 0.89 12.33
N GLU A 219 -17.29 1.09 12.28
CA GLU A 219 -16.25 0.08 12.52
C GLU A 219 -15.97 -0.17 14.01
N GLY A 220 -16.66 0.52 14.90
CA GLY A 220 -16.53 0.39 16.36
C GLY A 220 -15.76 1.54 17.03
N ASN A 221 -15.43 1.34 18.32
CA ASN A 221 -14.71 2.30 19.14
C ASN A 221 -13.20 2.04 19.07
N SER A 222 -12.43 3.10 18.98
CA SER A 222 -10.96 3.03 18.95
C SER A 222 -10.35 4.14 19.82
N PRO A 223 -9.33 3.84 20.64
CA PRO A 223 -8.62 4.84 21.43
C PRO A 223 -7.68 5.66 20.55
N PRO A 224 -7.16 6.79 21.04
CA PRO A 224 -6.12 7.54 20.36
C PRO A 224 -4.78 6.78 20.37
N CYS A 225 -3.84 7.23 19.54
CA CYS A 225 -2.48 6.70 19.48
C CYS A 225 -1.77 6.86 20.83
N ALA A 226 -1.23 5.76 21.33
CA ALA A 226 -0.44 5.72 22.57
C ALA A 226 1.08 5.92 22.35
N TYR A 227 1.49 6.36 21.17
CA TYR A 227 2.90 6.66 20.81
C TYR A 227 3.91 5.52 21.06
N ARG A 228 3.49 4.26 20.87
CA ARG A 228 4.32 3.07 21.16
C ARG A 228 5.40 2.76 20.12
N GLY A 229 5.34 3.34 18.92
CA GLY A 229 6.35 3.16 17.87
C GLY A 229 6.22 1.88 17.01
N PHE A 230 5.41 0.90 17.40
CA PHE A 230 5.24 -0.38 16.69
C PHE A 230 4.24 -0.33 15.51
N CYS A 231 4.16 0.80 14.81
CA CYS A 231 3.15 1.01 13.77
C CYS A 231 3.29 0.04 12.59
N ARG A 232 4.51 -0.37 12.24
CA ARG A 232 4.76 -1.30 11.13
C ARG A 232 4.55 -2.78 11.47
N PHE A 233 4.21 -3.09 12.72
CA PHE A 233 3.96 -4.44 13.23
C PHE A 233 2.48 -4.69 13.55
N GLY A 234 1.57 -3.93 12.91
CA GLY A 234 0.20 -3.80 13.35
C GLY A 234 0.09 -2.80 14.50
N CYS A 235 -1.09 -2.55 15.01
CA CYS A 235 -1.30 -1.59 16.10
C CYS A 235 -1.98 -2.28 17.28
N THR A 236 -1.24 -2.50 18.35
CA THR A 236 -1.74 -3.18 19.56
C THR A 236 -2.78 -2.38 20.33
N THR A 237 -3.02 -1.10 20.00
CA THR A 237 -4.04 -0.25 20.62
C THR A 237 -5.21 0.06 19.69
N ASN A 238 -5.21 -0.48 18.47
CA ASN A 238 -6.25 -0.23 17.46
C ASN A 238 -6.45 1.25 17.05
N ALA A 239 -5.47 2.12 17.31
CA ALA A 239 -5.52 3.53 16.89
C ALA A 239 -5.19 3.72 15.40
N LYS A 240 -4.49 2.76 14.78
CA LYS A 240 -4.12 2.77 13.36
C LYS A 240 -5.33 2.50 12.48
N ARG A 241 -5.50 3.33 11.46
CA ARG A 241 -6.60 3.26 10.50
C ARG A 241 -6.12 2.53 9.24
N SER A 242 -6.25 1.23 9.24
CA SER A 242 -5.94 0.32 8.13
C SER A 242 -7.22 -0.25 7.51
N ALA A 243 -7.11 -0.95 6.39
CA ALA A 243 -8.26 -1.68 5.85
C ALA A 243 -8.81 -2.69 6.87
N LEU A 244 -7.92 -3.36 7.62
CA LEU A 244 -8.29 -4.29 8.70
C LEU A 244 -9.15 -3.63 9.80
N THR A 245 -8.90 -2.35 10.11
CA THR A 245 -9.54 -1.68 11.27
C THR A 245 -10.66 -0.73 10.87
N VAL A 246 -10.80 -0.41 9.57
CA VAL A 246 -11.85 0.48 9.04
C VAL A 246 -12.81 -0.28 8.15
N TRP A 247 -12.31 -0.82 7.04
CA TRP A 247 -13.16 -1.35 5.99
C TRP A 247 -13.65 -2.77 6.25
N ILE A 248 -12.80 -3.65 6.76
CA ILE A 248 -13.18 -5.05 7.03
C ILE A 248 -14.28 -5.16 8.09
N PRO A 249 -14.25 -4.44 9.23
CA PRO A 249 -15.37 -4.46 10.17
C PRO A 249 -16.68 -3.96 9.56
N ARG A 250 -16.64 -2.93 8.70
CA ARG A 250 -17.82 -2.42 7.98
C ARG A 250 -18.35 -3.45 6.98
N ALA A 251 -17.45 -4.09 6.20
CA ALA A 251 -17.83 -5.14 5.26
C ALA A 251 -18.58 -6.29 5.97
N LEU A 252 -18.01 -6.79 7.06
CA LEU A 252 -18.61 -7.85 7.88
C LEU A 252 -19.96 -7.42 8.47
N ALA A 253 -20.07 -6.18 8.98
CA ALA A 253 -21.32 -5.64 9.52
C ALA A 253 -22.41 -5.50 8.44
N ALA A 254 -22.02 -5.24 7.19
CA ALA A 254 -22.93 -5.15 6.05
C ALA A 254 -23.24 -6.53 5.40
N GLY A 255 -22.72 -7.64 5.95
CA GLY A 255 -23.02 -9.01 5.51
C GLY A 255 -22.07 -9.58 4.45
N ALA A 256 -20.91 -8.96 4.21
CA ALA A 256 -19.86 -9.60 3.43
C ALA A 256 -19.22 -10.76 4.19
N GLU A 257 -18.71 -11.76 3.45
CA GLU A 257 -17.83 -12.80 3.98
C GLU A 257 -16.37 -12.45 3.65
N VAL A 258 -15.46 -12.66 4.62
CA VAL A 258 -14.01 -12.56 4.41
C VAL A 258 -13.39 -13.93 4.65
N ARG A 259 -12.78 -14.49 3.60
CA ARG A 259 -12.04 -15.76 3.64
C ARG A 259 -10.55 -15.46 3.72
N ASP A 260 -10.01 -15.59 4.89
CA ASP A 260 -8.56 -15.54 5.13
C ASP A 260 -7.88 -16.86 4.77
N LEU A 261 -6.53 -16.84 4.67
CA LEU A 261 -5.71 -17.98 4.25
C LEU A 261 -6.25 -18.65 2.96
N ALA A 262 -6.86 -17.84 2.09
CA ALA A 262 -7.53 -18.27 0.88
C ALA A 262 -6.79 -17.71 -0.35
N MET A 263 -5.85 -18.48 -0.88
CA MET A 263 -5.06 -18.08 -2.06
C MET A 263 -5.86 -18.29 -3.34
N VAL A 264 -6.26 -17.19 -3.98
CA VAL A 264 -6.88 -17.24 -5.31
C VAL A 264 -5.80 -17.44 -6.36
N GLY A 265 -5.93 -18.54 -7.13
CA GLY A 265 -4.95 -18.90 -8.14
C GLY A 265 -5.41 -18.70 -9.57
N ARG A 266 -6.71 -18.56 -9.80
CA ARG A 266 -7.28 -18.41 -11.14
C ARG A 266 -8.65 -17.72 -11.10
N VAL A 267 -8.88 -16.82 -12.04
CA VAL A 267 -10.21 -16.29 -12.39
C VAL A 267 -10.73 -17.09 -13.59
N GLU A 268 -11.97 -17.61 -13.49
CA GLU A 268 -12.58 -18.40 -14.55
C GLU A 268 -13.50 -17.56 -15.41
N THR A 269 -13.47 -17.81 -16.74
CA THR A 269 -14.40 -17.21 -17.71
C THR A 269 -15.27 -18.27 -18.35
N GLY A 270 -16.54 -17.93 -18.59
CA GLY A 270 -17.47 -18.75 -19.34
C GLY A 270 -17.33 -18.57 -20.87
N ALA A 271 -18.05 -19.37 -21.63
CA ALA A 271 -18.06 -19.33 -23.11
C ALA A 271 -18.57 -17.98 -23.67
N ASN A 272 -19.26 -17.18 -22.86
CA ASN A 272 -19.74 -15.84 -23.23
C ASN A 272 -18.69 -14.72 -22.99
N GLY A 273 -17.46 -15.07 -22.66
CA GLY A 273 -16.37 -14.13 -22.38
C GLY A 273 -16.49 -13.37 -21.05
N ARG A 274 -17.44 -13.72 -20.18
CA ARG A 274 -17.62 -13.12 -18.86
C ARG A 274 -16.97 -13.98 -17.78
N VAL A 275 -16.49 -13.37 -16.69
CA VAL A 275 -16.05 -14.14 -15.50
C VAL A 275 -17.24 -14.88 -14.89
N THR A 276 -16.97 -16.07 -14.34
CA THR A 276 -17.95 -16.95 -13.68
C THR A 276 -17.63 -17.19 -12.22
N GLY A 277 -16.41 -16.89 -11.78
CA GLY A 277 -15.95 -17.07 -10.42
C GLY A 277 -14.45 -17.16 -10.29
N VAL A 278 -14.00 -17.60 -9.12
CA VAL A 278 -12.58 -17.73 -8.79
C VAL A 278 -12.26 -19.10 -8.20
N HIS A 279 -11.14 -19.68 -8.64
CA HIS A 279 -10.55 -20.86 -8.00
C HIS A 279 -9.61 -20.39 -6.89
N TYR A 280 -9.78 -20.92 -5.70
CA TYR A 280 -8.96 -20.58 -4.54
C TYR A 280 -8.55 -21.82 -3.76
N HIS A 281 -7.37 -21.78 -3.16
CA HIS A 281 -6.87 -22.83 -2.28
C HIS A 281 -7.09 -22.44 -0.82
N ARG A 282 -7.75 -23.32 -0.06
CA ARG A 282 -7.97 -23.18 1.39
C ARG A 282 -8.10 -24.54 2.05
N ASP A 283 -7.63 -24.68 3.28
CA ASP A 283 -7.73 -25.92 4.08
C ASP A 283 -7.20 -27.17 3.33
N GLY A 284 -6.11 -27.01 2.58
CA GLY A 284 -5.42 -28.10 1.89
C GLY A 284 -6.01 -28.49 0.53
N GLY A 285 -7.00 -27.79 0.00
CA GLY A 285 -7.62 -28.12 -1.28
C GLY A 285 -8.02 -26.92 -2.13
N TRP A 286 -8.10 -27.15 -3.44
CA TRP A 286 -8.67 -26.18 -4.39
C TRP A 286 -10.19 -26.22 -4.32
N ARG A 287 -10.81 -25.06 -4.37
CA ARG A 287 -12.24 -24.81 -4.31
C ARG A 287 -12.63 -23.79 -5.36
N PHE A 288 -13.92 -23.69 -5.68
CA PHE A 288 -14.44 -22.71 -6.63
C PHE A 288 -15.59 -21.92 -6.01
N GLN A 289 -15.50 -20.58 -6.03
CA GLN A 289 -16.61 -19.71 -5.66
C GLN A 289 -17.20 -19.09 -6.92
N ARG A 290 -18.47 -19.34 -7.15
CA ARG A 290 -19.24 -18.70 -8.23
C ARG A 290 -19.45 -17.22 -7.91
N ALA A 291 -19.28 -16.37 -8.92
CA ALA A 291 -19.53 -14.93 -8.79
C ALA A 291 -20.02 -14.34 -10.12
N LYS A 292 -20.93 -13.38 -10.03
CA LYS A 292 -21.41 -12.63 -11.19
C LYS A 292 -20.34 -11.64 -11.68
N ASN A 293 -19.56 -11.09 -10.75
CA ASN A 293 -18.50 -10.11 -11.00
C ASN A 293 -17.26 -10.46 -10.17
N VAL A 294 -16.08 -10.15 -10.70
CA VAL A 294 -14.80 -10.33 -9.99
C VAL A 294 -14.06 -9.01 -9.93
N VAL A 295 -13.53 -8.68 -8.75
CA VAL A 295 -12.60 -7.58 -8.54
C VAL A 295 -11.23 -8.16 -8.14
N VAL A 296 -10.19 -7.83 -8.91
CA VAL A 296 -8.81 -8.19 -8.59
C VAL A 296 -8.14 -6.98 -7.92
N ALA A 297 -7.67 -7.16 -6.70
CA ALA A 297 -7.03 -6.15 -5.86
C ALA A 297 -5.85 -6.74 -5.07
N GLY A 298 -5.04 -7.56 -5.77
CA GLY A 298 -3.97 -8.38 -5.21
C GLY A 298 -2.62 -7.67 -5.13
N TYR A 299 -2.54 -6.34 -5.33
CA TYR A 299 -1.31 -5.56 -5.37
C TYR A 299 -0.55 -5.68 -6.71
N ALA A 300 0.31 -4.71 -7.01
CA ALA A 300 1.00 -4.57 -8.31
C ALA A 300 1.90 -5.77 -8.74
N VAL A 301 2.08 -6.77 -7.90
CA VAL A 301 2.79 -8.02 -8.23
C VAL A 301 1.81 -9.18 -8.41
N GLU A 302 0.91 -9.40 -7.45
CA GLU A 302 0.02 -10.57 -7.50
C GLU A 302 -1.19 -10.35 -8.40
N THR A 303 -1.61 -9.08 -8.64
CA THR A 303 -2.67 -8.76 -9.63
C THR A 303 -2.28 -9.21 -11.04
N PRO A 304 -1.16 -8.76 -11.64
CA PRO A 304 -0.77 -9.25 -12.96
C PRO A 304 -0.42 -10.74 -12.95
N ARG A 305 0.18 -11.27 -11.87
CA ARG A 305 0.43 -12.71 -11.74
C ARG A 305 -0.87 -13.53 -11.86
N LEU A 306 -1.93 -13.12 -11.15
CA LEU A 306 -3.23 -13.80 -11.20
C LEU A 306 -3.85 -13.72 -12.57
N LEU A 307 -3.85 -12.53 -13.20
CA LEU A 307 -4.40 -12.34 -14.55
C LEU A 307 -3.69 -13.21 -15.58
N LEU A 308 -2.34 -13.29 -15.53
CA LEU A 308 -1.53 -14.13 -16.41
C LEU A 308 -1.74 -15.62 -16.13
N ASN A 309 -1.78 -16.06 -14.87
CA ASN A 309 -2.09 -17.46 -14.48
C ASN A 309 -3.52 -17.88 -14.85
N SER A 310 -4.40 -16.93 -15.16
CA SER A 310 -5.78 -17.19 -15.58
C SER A 310 -5.93 -17.40 -17.08
N ALA A 311 -4.82 -17.54 -17.82
CA ALA A 311 -4.81 -17.84 -19.24
C ALA A 311 -5.68 -19.07 -19.58
N ASN A 312 -6.37 -19.01 -20.72
CA ASN A 312 -7.23 -20.08 -21.22
C ASN A 312 -7.31 -20.02 -22.75
N GLN A 313 -8.10 -20.88 -23.36
CA GLN A 313 -8.19 -20.97 -24.82
C GLN A 313 -8.64 -19.65 -25.49
N SER A 314 -9.54 -18.88 -24.85
CA SER A 314 -10.03 -17.60 -25.37
C SER A 314 -9.09 -16.44 -25.06
N HIS A 315 -8.27 -16.56 -24.02
CA HIS A 315 -7.33 -15.54 -23.53
C HIS A 315 -5.96 -16.19 -23.29
N PRO A 316 -5.22 -16.58 -24.36
CA PRO A 316 -4.00 -17.38 -24.22
C PRO A 316 -2.85 -16.63 -23.52
N ASP A 317 -2.85 -15.29 -23.55
CA ASP A 317 -1.84 -14.44 -22.94
C ASP A 317 -2.26 -13.91 -21.55
N GLY A 318 -3.32 -14.46 -20.95
CA GLY A 318 -3.88 -14.02 -19.67
C GLY A 318 -5.14 -13.16 -19.82
N LEU A 319 -5.91 -13.02 -18.74
CA LEU A 319 -7.12 -12.21 -18.72
C LEU A 319 -6.82 -10.72 -18.74
N ALA A 320 -7.71 -9.93 -19.34
CA ALA A 320 -7.60 -8.48 -19.48
C ALA A 320 -6.31 -8.03 -20.21
N ASN A 321 -5.70 -8.89 -21.02
CA ASN A 321 -4.40 -8.67 -21.63
C ASN A 321 -4.42 -8.49 -23.16
N ALA A 322 -5.57 -8.13 -23.74
CA ALA A 322 -5.68 -7.85 -25.18
C ALA A 322 -4.73 -6.74 -25.65
N SER A 323 -4.37 -5.78 -24.79
CA SER A 323 -3.36 -4.76 -25.06
C SER A 323 -1.91 -5.26 -24.95
N GLY A 324 -1.66 -6.45 -24.36
CA GLY A 324 -0.34 -6.96 -24.01
C GLY A 324 0.38 -6.16 -22.92
N LEU A 325 -0.37 -5.41 -22.09
CA LEU A 325 0.18 -4.51 -21.06
C LEU A 325 0.07 -5.05 -19.64
N VAL A 326 -0.63 -6.16 -19.41
CA VAL A 326 -0.66 -6.80 -18.09
C VAL A 326 0.76 -7.18 -17.66
N GLY A 327 1.15 -6.67 -16.50
CA GLY A 327 2.49 -6.83 -15.93
C GLY A 327 3.49 -5.77 -16.35
N LYS A 328 3.31 -5.04 -17.45
CA LYS A 328 4.24 -4.00 -17.93
C LYS A 328 4.10 -2.67 -17.18
N ASN A 329 5.09 -1.79 -17.35
CA ASN A 329 5.16 -0.48 -16.70
C ASN A 329 5.17 -0.58 -15.17
N LEU A 330 5.84 -1.58 -14.61
CA LEU A 330 6.06 -1.65 -13.18
C LEU A 330 6.84 -0.41 -12.72
N MET A 331 6.24 0.36 -11.85
CA MET A 331 6.83 1.50 -11.19
C MET A 331 7.03 1.19 -9.71
N THR A 332 8.02 1.85 -9.12
CA THR A 332 8.23 1.86 -7.67
C THR A 332 8.34 3.30 -7.19
N GLN A 333 8.46 3.46 -5.87
CA GLN A 333 8.99 4.69 -5.30
C GLN A 333 10.27 4.34 -4.55
N THR A 334 11.34 5.10 -4.80
CA THR A 334 12.56 4.93 -4.02
C THR A 334 12.38 5.49 -2.62
N ASN A 335 12.98 4.81 -1.67
CA ASN A 335 13.05 5.18 -0.27
C ASN A 335 14.48 5.49 0.18
N ALA A 336 15.31 6.02 -0.69
CA ALA A 336 16.67 6.43 -0.32
C ALA A 336 16.64 7.32 0.94
N ALA A 337 17.59 7.12 1.82
CA ALA A 337 17.62 7.75 3.13
C ALA A 337 19.01 8.29 3.49
N ILE A 338 19.02 9.32 4.32
CA ILE A 338 20.21 9.83 5.02
C ILE A 338 20.04 9.55 6.51
N TRP A 339 21.09 9.10 7.10
CA TRP A 339 21.19 8.84 8.53
C TRP A 339 22.33 9.66 9.12
N GLY A 340 22.13 10.23 10.32
CA GLY A 340 23.15 11.00 11.02
C GLY A 340 23.01 10.85 12.53
N ARG A 341 24.06 11.22 13.26
CA ARG A 341 24.11 11.21 14.71
C ARG A 341 23.99 12.64 15.25
N MET A 342 23.09 12.84 16.21
CA MET A 342 22.93 14.08 16.96
C MET A 342 23.67 13.98 18.30
N GLU A 343 24.08 15.10 18.85
CA GLU A 343 24.66 15.16 20.19
C GLU A 343 23.62 14.81 21.25
N GLU A 344 22.43 15.40 21.15
CA GLU A 344 21.32 15.16 22.06
C GLU A 344 20.49 13.93 21.67
N PRO A 345 19.87 13.24 22.66
CA PRO A 345 19.03 12.08 22.38
C PRO A 345 17.78 12.40 21.55
N VAL A 346 17.64 11.79 20.40
CA VAL A 346 16.49 11.91 19.48
C VAL A 346 15.35 10.98 19.86
N ARG A 347 15.65 9.73 20.22
CA ARG A 347 14.67 8.69 20.58
C ARG A 347 13.56 8.56 19.54
N TRP A 348 13.92 8.44 18.30
CA TRP A 348 13.06 8.44 17.11
C TRP A 348 11.92 7.39 17.11
N TYR A 349 12.05 6.34 17.89
CA TYR A 349 11.06 5.26 18.03
C TYR A 349 9.79 5.68 18.79
N LYS A 350 9.72 6.87 19.37
CA LYS A 350 8.54 7.33 20.09
C LYS A 350 7.49 7.89 19.13
N GLY A 351 6.39 7.16 18.99
CA GLY A 351 5.23 7.54 18.17
C GLY A 351 5.26 7.02 16.74
N PRO A 352 4.38 7.54 15.89
CA PRO A 352 4.39 7.25 14.46
C PRO A 352 5.75 7.58 13.82
N PRO A 353 6.20 6.82 12.81
CA PRO A 353 7.56 6.95 12.29
C PRO A 353 7.81 8.28 11.55
N SER A 354 6.77 8.94 11.05
CA SER A 354 6.87 10.24 10.39
C SER A 354 5.82 11.19 10.94
N LEU A 355 6.22 12.21 11.69
CA LEU A 355 5.32 13.23 12.26
C LEU A 355 5.48 14.59 11.58
N ALA A 356 6.56 14.82 10.86
CA ALA A 356 6.78 15.97 9.99
C ALA A 356 7.11 15.50 8.57
N ILE A 357 6.77 16.32 7.58
CA ILE A 357 6.94 16.02 6.15
C ILE A 357 7.23 17.31 5.38
N THR A 358 7.95 17.19 4.27
CA THR A 358 7.96 18.22 3.22
C THR A 358 7.61 17.63 1.88
N GLU A 359 6.77 18.36 1.13
CA GLU A 359 6.48 18.11 -0.29
C GLU A 359 7.09 19.19 -1.19
N HIS A 360 8.05 19.96 -0.70
CA HIS A 360 8.65 21.06 -1.44
C HIS A 360 9.04 20.65 -2.86
N TRP A 361 9.75 19.54 -2.99
CA TRP A 361 10.26 19.02 -4.27
C TRP A 361 9.21 18.39 -5.18
N ASN A 362 7.98 18.20 -4.71
CA ASN A 362 6.84 17.84 -5.54
C ASN A 362 6.26 19.07 -6.27
N TYR A 363 6.49 20.29 -5.76
CA TYR A 363 5.93 21.55 -6.26
C TYR A 363 7.00 22.54 -6.76
N ASP A 364 8.28 22.21 -6.63
CA ASP A 364 9.36 22.94 -7.28
C ASP A 364 9.61 22.36 -8.68
N ASP A 365 9.40 23.17 -9.71
CA ASP A 365 9.61 22.81 -11.10
C ASP A 365 11.01 23.22 -11.62
N ASN A 366 11.86 23.87 -10.80
CA ASN A 366 13.25 24.21 -11.09
C ASN A 366 14.21 23.03 -10.89
N LYS A 367 13.99 21.93 -11.60
CA LYS A 367 14.76 20.70 -11.51
C LYS A 367 15.14 20.20 -12.89
N ASP A 368 16.30 19.58 -13.02
CA ASP A 368 16.81 18.94 -14.23
C ASP A 368 16.40 17.47 -14.38
N PHE A 369 15.33 17.04 -13.67
CA PHE A 369 14.71 15.73 -13.76
C PHE A 369 13.19 15.85 -13.69
N HIS A 370 12.49 14.86 -14.25
CA HIS A 370 11.04 14.71 -14.16
C HIS A 370 10.60 14.03 -12.86
N GLY A 371 9.36 14.27 -12.47
CA GLY A 371 8.79 13.71 -11.25
C GLY A 371 9.06 14.58 -10.03
N GLY A 372 8.75 14.03 -8.86
CA GLY A 372 8.93 14.70 -7.58
C GLY A 372 9.21 13.73 -6.45
N TYR A 373 9.43 14.28 -5.28
CA TYR A 373 9.58 13.48 -4.05
C TYR A 373 9.16 14.29 -2.82
N CYS A 374 8.73 13.58 -1.81
CA CYS A 374 8.57 14.12 -0.46
C CYS A 374 9.61 13.53 0.48
N TRP A 375 9.88 14.24 1.58
CA TRP A 375 10.68 13.71 2.68
C TRP A 375 9.82 13.44 3.90
N MET A 376 10.20 12.42 4.64
CA MET A 376 9.59 12.05 5.91
C MET A 376 10.64 11.59 6.91
N GLY A 377 10.39 11.81 8.19
CA GLY A 377 11.21 11.26 9.25
C GLY A 377 11.18 9.73 9.27
N GLN A 378 12.23 9.13 9.74
CA GLN A 378 12.33 7.70 9.96
C GLN A 378 12.71 7.41 11.42
N GLY A 379 12.24 6.26 11.90
CA GLY A 379 12.55 5.78 13.24
C GLY A 379 12.50 4.25 13.27
N PRO A 380 13.48 3.56 12.63
CA PRO A 380 13.55 2.11 12.68
C PRO A 380 13.69 1.65 14.13
N LEU A 381 13.06 0.53 14.47
CA LEU A 381 13.25 -0.13 15.75
C LEU A 381 14.60 -0.85 15.78
N PRO A 382 15.10 -1.34 16.93
CA PRO A 382 16.47 -1.80 17.06
C PRO A 382 16.91 -2.88 16.06
N ASN A 383 16.07 -3.88 15.75
CA ASN A 383 16.43 -4.92 14.77
C ASN A 383 16.46 -4.38 13.34
N GLU A 384 15.51 -3.52 12.97
CA GLU A 384 15.57 -2.82 11.68
C GLU A 384 16.80 -1.92 11.58
N TRP A 385 17.16 -1.22 12.66
CA TRP A 385 18.35 -0.39 12.69
C TRP A 385 19.62 -1.20 12.52
N ALA A 386 19.74 -2.33 13.20
CA ALA A 386 20.85 -3.25 12.99
C ALA A 386 20.93 -3.71 11.54
N SER A 387 19.79 -3.96 10.88
CA SER A 387 19.73 -4.31 9.47
C SER A 387 20.17 -3.16 8.55
N VAL A 388 19.85 -1.91 8.88
CA VAL A 388 20.36 -0.73 8.17
C VAL A 388 21.87 -0.64 8.28
N LEU A 389 22.42 -0.78 9.50
CA LEU A 389 23.86 -0.71 9.74
C LEU A 389 24.64 -1.83 9.04
N THR A 390 24.12 -3.05 9.05
CA THR A 390 24.75 -4.19 8.36
C THR A 390 24.65 -4.05 6.83
N GLY A 391 23.55 -3.54 6.31
CA GLY A 391 23.34 -3.34 4.87
C GLY A 391 24.11 -2.14 4.32
N ALA A 392 23.88 -0.94 4.87
CA ALA A 392 24.45 0.30 4.35
C ALA A 392 25.91 0.54 4.75
N ARG A 393 26.27 0.21 6.00
CA ARG A 393 27.64 0.41 6.52
C ARG A 393 28.49 -0.88 6.58
N ARG A 394 27.89 -2.05 6.27
CA ARG A 394 28.54 -3.38 6.33
C ARG A 394 29.16 -3.68 7.69
N LEU A 395 28.55 -3.19 8.77
CA LEU A 395 29.04 -3.41 10.13
C LEU A 395 28.63 -4.80 10.63
N TRP A 396 29.51 -5.42 11.42
CA TRP A 396 29.28 -6.70 12.10
C TRP A 396 30.13 -6.78 13.39
N GLY A 397 29.86 -7.75 14.25
CA GLY A 397 30.61 -7.96 15.51
C GLY A 397 30.65 -6.72 16.40
N ASP A 398 31.83 -6.40 16.91
CA ASP A 398 32.04 -5.25 17.80
C ASP A 398 31.75 -3.90 17.14
N GLY A 399 32.01 -3.75 15.83
CA GLY A 399 31.66 -2.54 15.10
C GLY A 399 30.16 -2.27 15.11
N LEU A 400 29.34 -3.30 14.84
CA LEU A 400 27.90 -3.20 14.94
C LEU A 400 27.45 -2.92 16.38
N ARG A 401 28.00 -3.63 17.36
CA ARG A 401 27.68 -3.44 18.78
C ARG A 401 27.93 -1.99 19.22
N HIS A 402 29.06 -1.39 18.83
CA HIS A 402 29.36 0.01 19.15
C HIS A 402 28.40 0.98 18.46
N ALA A 403 28.11 0.81 17.16
CA ALA A 403 27.17 1.67 16.45
C ALA A 403 25.74 1.60 17.02
N MET A 404 25.33 0.45 17.58
CA MET A 404 24.04 0.30 18.26
C MET A 404 23.94 1.10 19.56
N LEU A 405 25.04 1.47 20.21
CA LEU A 405 25.02 2.33 21.42
C LEU A 405 24.52 3.75 21.10
N ASP A 406 24.72 4.23 19.88
CA ASP A 406 24.24 5.53 19.41
C ASP A 406 22.77 5.54 18.97
N TYR A 407 22.06 4.40 19.03
CA TYR A 407 20.67 4.25 18.57
C TYR A 407 19.72 5.38 19.01
N ASN A 408 19.83 5.82 20.27
CA ASN A 408 19.01 6.91 20.81
C ASN A 408 19.36 8.29 20.28
N HIS A 409 20.50 8.45 19.63
CA HIS A 409 21.01 9.72 19.11
C HIS A 409 20.86 9.87 17.60
N MET A 410 20.39 8.82 16.92
CA MET A 410 20.29 8.81 15.47
C MET A 410 19.09 9.61 14.97
N ILE A 411 19.28 10.31 13.84
CA ILE A 411 18.24 10.92 13.03
C ILE A 411 18.22 10.25 11.65
N GLY A 412 17.02 10.07 11.07
CA GLY A 412 16.85 9.58 9.72
C GLY A 412 15.86 10.42 8.94
N VAL A 413 16.24 10.81 7.73
CA VAL A 413 15.36 11.43 6.74
C VAL A 413 15.31 10.52 5.52
N LYS A 414 14.11 10.22 5.05
CA LYS A 414 13.86 9.31 3.95
C LYS A 414 13.01 10.00 2.90
N MET A 415 13.37 9.80 1.64
CA MET A 415 12.54 10.25 0.53
C MET A 415 11.49 9.20 0.14
N VAL A 416 10.40 9.66 -0.47
CA VAL A 416 9.51 8.88 -1.31
C VAL A 416 9.49 9.58 -2.67
N GLY A 417 10.17 8.97 -3.64
CA GLY A 417 10.43 9.59 -4.96
C GLY A 417 9.77 8.84 -6.09
N GLU A 418 9.18 9.58 -7.01
CA GLU A 418 8.51 9.06 -8.20
C GLU A 418 9.51 8.42 -9.16
N MET A 419 9.30 7.14 -9.48
CA MET A 419 9.97 6.45 -10.57
C MET A 419 9.08 6.41 -11.80
N LEU A 420 9.66 6.70 -12.98
CA LEU A 420 8.88 6.83 -14.20
C LEU A 420 8.48 5.47 -14.79
N PRO A 421 7.31 5.38 -15.48
CA PRO A 421 6.90 4.16 -16.15
C PRO A 421 7.86 3.77 -17.29
N ASN A 422 8.19 2.49 -17.35
CA ASN A 422 9.00 1.89 -18.41
C ASN A 422 8.49 0.47 -18.69
N GLU A 423 8.17 0.12 -19.92
CA GLU A 423 7.65 -1.20 -20.29
C GLU A 423 8.64 -2.35 -20.05
N ALA A 424 9.94 -2.07 -20.01
CA ALA A 424 10.96 -3.05 -19.66
C ALA A 424 10.87 -3.47 -18.18
N ASN A 425 10.41 -2.56 -17.30
CA ASN A 425 10.11 -2.84 -15.90
C ASN A 425 8.75 -3.53 -15.82
N ARG A 426 8.75 -4.80 -15.36
CA ARG A 426 7.55 -5.62 -15.48
C ARG A 426 7.46 -6.76 -14.46
N VAL A 427 6.25 -7.26 -14.30
CA VAL A 427 5.94 -8.54 -13.69
C VAL A 427 5.55 -9.51 -14.80
N SER A 428 6.14 -10.70 -14.83
CA SER A 428 5.79 -11.81 -15.71
C SER A 428 5.73 -13.10 -14.90
N LEU A 429 5.43 -14.22 -15.52
CA LEU A 429 5.50 -15.53 -14.87
C LEU A 429 6.92 -16.12 -15.00
N ALA A 430 7.39 -16.79 -13.96
CA ALA A 430 8.60 -17.61 -13.97
C ALA A 430 8.22 -19.09 -14.14
N ASP A 431 9.20 -19.92 -14.51
CA ASP A 431 9.01 -21.38 -14.60
C ASP A 431 8.89 -22.04 -13.21
N ASP A 432 9.37 -21.37 -12.19
CA ASP A 432 9.27 -21.79 -10.80
C ASP A 432 7.83 -21.80 -10.32
N LEU A 433 7.46 -22.85 -9.58
CA LEU A 433 6.13 -23.00 -8.99
C LEU A 433 6.15 -22.67 -7.49
N ASP A 434 5.02 -22.14 -7.02
CA ASP A 434 4.78 -21.96 -5.59
C ASP A 434 4.25 -23.24 -4.93
N GLN A 435 3.94 -23.16 -3.63
CA GLN A 435 3.38 -24.27 -2.86
C GLN A 435 2.00 -24.77 -3.32
N TYR A 436 1.32 -24.00 -4.19
CA TYR A 436 0.02 -24.32 -4.74
C TYR A 436 0.12 -24.89 -6.17
N GLY A 437 1.34 -25.03 -6.71
CA GLY A 437 1.60 -25.51 -8.07
C GLY A 437 1.39 -24.43 -9.15
N LEU A 438 1.38 -23.15 -8.78
CA LEU A 438 1.20 -22.02 -9.69
C LEU A 438 2.54 -21.36 -10.03
N PRO A 439 2.77 -20.92 -11.30
CA PRO A 439 3.90 -20.09 -11.65
C PRO A 439 4.06 -18.89 -10.74
N VAL A 440 5.28 -18.65 -10.23
CA VAL A 440 5.55 -17.49 -9.37
C VAL A 440 5.79 -16.23 -10.20
N ALA A 441 5.64 -15.06 -9.57
CA ALA A 441 5.95 -13.81 -10.23
C ALA A 441 7.46 -13.68 -10.48
N ARG A 442 7.84 -13.27 -11.69
CA ARG A 442 9.16 -12.74 -12.06
C ARG A 442 9.06 -11.23 -12.13
N ILE A 443 9.92 -10.53 -11.41
CA ILE A 443 9.94 -9.07 -11.31
C ILE A 443 11.24 -8.57 -11.92
N THR A 444 11.16 -7.97 -13.10
CA THR A 444 12.31 -7.38 -13.81
C THR A 444 12.27 -5.87 -13.59
N TYR A 445 13.36 -5.29 -13.04
CA TYR A 445 13.39 -3.87 -12.71
C TYR A 445 14.78 -3.24 -12.93
N ALA A 446 14.76 -2.03 -13.47
CA ALA A 446 15.95 -1.19 -13.62
C ALA A 446 15.58 0.29 -13.46
N TRP A 447 16.45 1.06 -12.81
CA TRP A 447 16.35 2.51 -12.75
C TRP A 447 16.75 3.15 -14.08
N GLY A 448 15.98 4.14 -14.52
CA GLY A 448 16.34 5.04 -15.60
C GLY A 448 17.33 6.13 -15.15
N GLU A 449 17.88 6.89 -16.09
CA GLU A 449 18.77 8.02 -15.77
C GLU A 449 18.04 9.12 -15.00
N ASN A 450 16.77 9.35 -15.32
CA ASN A 450 15.92 10.27 -14.55
C ASN A 450 15.79 9.87 -13.08
N ASP A 451 15.56 8.57 -12.82
CA ASP A 451 15.41 8.05 -11.46
C ASP A 451 16.69 8.25 -10.65
N LYS A 452 17.86 8.02 -11.28
CA LYS A 452 19.17 8.24 -10.66
C LYS A 452 19.42 9.72 -10.35
N ALA A 453 19.03 10.63 -11.25
CA ALA A 453 19.16 12.07 -11.05
C ALA A 453 18.30 12.55 -9.87
N LEU A 454 17.03 12.11 -9.81
CA LEU A 454 16.10 12.40 -8.72
C LEU A 454 16.65 11.92 -7.35
N VAL A 455 17.15 10.68 -7.29
CA VAL A 455 17.73 10.11 -6.06
C VAL A 455 18.96 10.90 -5.62
N ARG A 456 19.90 11.18 -6.53
CA ARG A 456 21.11 11.95 -6.23
C ARG A 456 20.78 13.32 -5.66
N HIS A 457 19.90 14.07 -6.34
CA HIS A 457 19.47 15.38 -5.89
C HIS A 457 18.85 15.32 -4.49
N SER A 458 17.93 14.37 -4.24
CA SER A 458 17.30 14.25 -2.93
C SER A 458 18.30 13.90 -1.82
N LEU A 459 19.26 13.01 -2.07
CA LEU A 459 20.31 12.65 -1.10
C LEU A 459 21.21 13.84 -0.76
N GLU A 460 21.56 14.69 -1.73
CA GLU A 460 22.33 15.90 -1.52
C GLU A 460 21.57 16.90 -0.63
N GLN A 461 20.30 17.16 -0.94
CA GLN A 461 19.47 18.06 -0.16
C GLN A 461 19.19 17.54 1.26
N MET A 462 18.95 16.24 1.42
CA MET A 462 18.77 15.62 2.73
C MET A 462 20.05 15.71 3.57
N SER A 463 21.23 15.49 2.97
CA SER A 463 22.52 15.65 3.67
C SER A 463 22.68 17.09 4.17
N ALA A 464 22.50 18.08 3.28
CA ALA A 464 22.59 19.50 3.66
C ALA A 464 21.63 19.86 4.80
N SER A 465 20.41 19.31 4.76
CA SER A 465 19.38 19.57 5.79
C SER A 465 19.81 19.07 7.18
N ILE A 466 20.33 17.85 7.31
CA ILE A 466 20.72 17.33 8.63
C ILE A 466 22.10 17.84 9.10
N GLU A 467 23.01 18.15 8.18
CA GLU A 467 24.28 18.84 8.48
C GLU A 467 24.04 20.23 9.08
N ALA A 468 23.10 20.99 8.50
CA ALA A 468 22.76 22.34 8.95
C ALA A 468 22.21 22.39 10.39
N ILE A 469 21.70 21.27 10.91
CA ILE A 469 21.22 21.16 12.31
C ILE A 469 22.20 20.46 13.24
N GLY A 470 23.46 20.23 12.78
CA GLY A 470 24.54 19.71 13.60
C GLY A 470 24.65 18.18 13.66
N ALA A 471 24.04 17.45 12.74
CA ALA A 471 24.26 16.01 12.64
C ALA A 471 25.70 15.71 12.17
N ASN A 472 26.26 14.64 12.70
CA ASN A 472 27.57 14.11 12.32
C ASN A 472 27.47 12.60 12.00
N ASP A 473 28.59 11.96 11.65
CA ASP A 473 28.62 10.54 11.21
C ASP A 473 27.53 10.21 10.18
N ILE A 474 27.39 11.09 9.17
CA ILE A 474 26.32 11.02 8.17
C ILE A 474 26.64 9.93 7.14
N PHE A 475 25.65 9.08 6.82
CA PHE A 475 25.77 8.07 5.78
C PHE A 475 24.46 7.87 4.99
N ARG A 476 24.59 7.31 3.78
CA ARG A 476 23.52 7.11 2.80
C ARG A 476 23.04 5.66 2.79
N GLN A 477 21.74 5.51 2.47
CA GLN A 477 21.12 4.24 2.10
C GLN A 477 20.34 4.47 0.82
N GLU A 478 20.72 3.82 -0.29
CA GLU A 478 20.21 4.15 -1.63
C GLU A 478 19.28 3.07 -2.21
N ASP A 479 19.32 1.85 -1.72
CA ASP A 479 18.80 0.65 -2.35
C ASP A 479 17.42 0.17 -1.84
N ASP A 480 16.68 1.03 -1.13
CA ASP A 480 15.34 0.68 -0.62
C ASP A 480 14.25 1.21 -1.56
N THR A 481 13.28 0.37 -1.88
CA THR A 481 12.13 0.68 -2.73
C THR A 481 10.84 0.21 -2.11
N CYS A 482 9.74 0.92 -2.40
CA CYS A 482 8.41 0.58 -1.94
C CYS A 482 7.33 0.99 -2.94
N HIS A 483 6.08 0.81 -2.57
CA HIS A 483 4.89 1.36 -3.24
C HIS A 483 4.83 0.99 -4.74
N LEU A 484 4.92 -0.30 -5.06
CA LEU A 484 4.85 -0.77 -6.43
C LEU A 484 3.48 -0.48 -7.05
N GLY A 485 3.48 -0.06 -8.33
CA GLY A 485 2.28 0.29 -9.08
C GLY A 485 2.44 0.09 -10.59
N GLY A 486 1.36 0.29 -11.36
CA GLY A 486 1.39 0.44 -12.80
C GLY A 486 1.24 -0.81 -13.67
N THR A 487 1.18 -1.99 -13.13
CA THR A 487 1.19 -3.27 -13.87
C THR A 487 -0.13 -3.69 -14.51
N ALA A 488 -1.18 -2.88 -14.33
CA ALA A 488 -2.48 -3.03 -14.98
C ALA A 488 -3.11 -1.65 -15.22
N ARG A 489 -2.31 -0.72 -15.76
CA ARG A 489 -2.63 0.72 -15.81
C ARG A 489 -3.98 1.03 -16.43
N MET A 490 -4.68 2.03 -15.85
CA MET A 490 -5.90 2.59 -16.42
C MET A 490 -5.61 3.58 -17.55
N GLY A 491 -6.58 3.79 -18.43
CA GLY A 491 -6.47 4.77 -19.51
C GLY A 491 -7.78 5.00 -20.24
N SER A 492 -7.73 5.83 -21.29
CA SER A 492 -8.89 6.15 -22.14
C SER A 492 -8.92 5.37 -23.45
N ASP A 493 -7.89 4.57 -23.74
CA ASP A 493 -7.76 3.80 -24.98
C ASP A 493 -7.41 2.34 -24.64
N PRO A 494 -8.22 1.36 -25.05
CA PRO A 494 -7.98 -0.06 -24.77
C PRO A 494 -6.67 -0.59 -25.36
N ARG A 495 -6.06 0.09 -26.34
CA ARG A 495 -4.78 -0.29 -26.93
C ARG A 495 -3.59 0.07 -26.04
N THR A 496 -3.76 1.03 -25.14
CA THR A 496 -2.69 1.58 -24.30
C THR A 496 -2.95 1.44 -22.80
N SER A 497 -4.00 0.71 -22.43
CA SER A 497 -4.36 0.47 -21.03
C SER A 497 -5.01 -0.91 -20.83
N VAL A 498 -5.06 -1.37 -19.60
CA VAL A 498 -5.67 -2.66 -19.20
C VAL A 498 -7.12 -2.45 -18.76
N VAL A 499 -7.36 -1.36 -18.04
CA VAL A 499 -8.69 -1.00 -17.54
C VAL A 499 -9.06 0.44 -17.95
N ASP A 500 -10.35 0.74 -17.93
CA ASP A 500 -10.89 2.07 -18.15
C ASP A 500 -10.77 2.98 -16.90
N ALA A 501 -11.34 4.18 -16.99
CA ALA A 501 -11.38 5.13 -15.88
C ALA A 501 -12.14 4.63 -14.63
N ASP A 502 -13.03 3.67 -14.79
CA ASP A 502 -13.84 3.09 -13.71
C ASP A 502 -13.22 1.80 -13.15
N CYS A 503 -11.94 1.51 -13.49
CA CYS A 503 -11.22 0.29 -13.13
C CYS A 503 -11.81 -0.98 -13.76
N ARG A 504 -12.69 -0.87 -14.76
CA ARG A 504 -13.32 -1.99 -15.47
C ARG A 504 -12.40 -2.45 -16.59
N SER A 505 -12.23 -3.76 -16.74
CA SER A 505 -11.50 -4.34 -17.86
C SER A 505 -12.14 -3.95 -19.20
N TRP A 506 -11.32 -3.53 -20.16
CA TRP A 506 -11.77 -3.28 -21.52
C TRP A 506 -12.26 -4.56 -22.22
N GLU A 507 -11.63 -5.68 -21.90
CA GLU A 507 -11.87 -6.97 -22.57
C GLU A 507 -13.00 -7.77 -21.92
N ILE A 508 -13.11 -7.73 -20.58
CA ILE A 508 -14.03 -8.58 -19.81
C ILE A 508 -14.97 -7.69 -18.98
N PRO A 509 -16.24 -7.55 -19.40
CA PRO A 509 -17.12 -6.50 -18.87
C PRO A 509 -17.55 -6.65 -17.41
N ASN A 510 -17.35 -7.82 -16.78
CA ASN A 510 -17.63 -8.06 -15.37
C ASN A 510 -16.37 -8.40 -14.55
N LEU A 511 -15.21 -7.89 -15.02
CA LEU A 511 -13.93 -7.94 -14.34
C LEU A 511 -13.45 -6.52 -14.05
N TRP A 512 -13.05 -6.25 -12.81
CA TRP A 512 -12.44 -5.02 -12.37
C TRP A 512 -11.05 -5.27 -11.79
N VAL A 513 -10.16 -4.29 -11.90
CA VAL A 513 -8.88 -4.26 -11.20
C VAL A 513 -8.82 -2.98 -10.38
N CYS A 514 -8.64 -3.08 -9.06
CA CYS A 514 -8.71 -1.89 -8.21
C CYS A 514 -7.71 -1.94 -7.04
N ASP A 515 -6.44 -1.68 -7.37
CA ASP A 515 -5.33 -1.49 -6.44
C ASP A 515 -4.26 -0.59 -7.09
N GLY A 516 -3.04 -0.54 -6.55
CA GLY A 516 -1.96 0.28 -7.11
C GLY A 516 -1.50 -0.13 -8.52
N SER A 517 -1.88 -1.31 -9.00
CA SER A 517 -1.53 -1.76 -10.36
C SER A 517 -2.20 -0.92 -11.46
N VAL A 518 -3.32 -0.25 -11.16
CA VAL A 518 -4.04 0.57 -12.15
C VAL A 518 -3.43 1.96 -12.38
N PHE A 519 -2.40 2.34 -11.64
CA PHE A 519 -1.79 3.66 -11.73
C PHE A 519 -1.06 3.88 -13.06
N PRO A 520 -1.38 4.94 -13.83
CA PRO A 520 -0.56 5.39 -14.98
C PRO A 520 0.79 5.96 -14.57
N THR A 521 0.85 6.64 -13.41
CA THR A 521 2.05 7.19 -12.74
C THR A 521 1.89 7.07 -11.22
N VAL A 522 3.00 6.95 -10.48
CA VAL A 522 2.93 6.70 -9.02
C VAL A 522 3.04 7.97 -8.17
N GLY A 523 3.49 9.10 -8.77
CA GLY A 523 3.72 10.35 -8.05
C GLY A 523 4.81 10.27 -6.98
N GLY A 524 5.18 11.39 -6.39
CA GLY A 524 6.19 11.50 -5.34
C GLY A 524 5.64 11.49 -3.91
N VAL A 525 4.56 10.76 -3.65
CA VAL A 525 3.90 10.64 -2.33
C VAL A 525 3.30 9.26 -2.12
N ASN A 526 3.06 8.88 -0.86
CA ASN A 526 2.51 7.58 -0.50
C ASN A 526 1.16 7.29 -1.18
N PRO A 527 0.95 6.13 -1.84
CA PRO A 527 -0.17 5.89 -2.74
C PRO A 527 -1.46 5.40 -2.06
N SER A 528 -1.42 4.98 -0.79
CA SER A 528 -2.53 4.27 -0.15
C SER A 528 -3.83 5.08 -0.09
N LEU A 529 -3.77 6.40 0.12
CA LEU A 529 -4.95 7.27 0.08
C LEU A 529 -5.54 7.33 -1.33
N THR A 530 -4.69 7.40 -2.37
CA THR A 530 -5.11 7.40 -3.78
C THR A 530 -5.80 6.09 -4.17
N ILE A 531 -5.26 4.94 -3.74
CA ILE A 531 -5.88 3.62 -3.97
C ILE A 531 -7.29 3.58 -3.34
N GLN A 532 -7.42 4.04 -2.10
CA GLN A 532 -8.72 4.04 -1.40
C GLN A 532 -9.70 5.04 -2.04
N ALA A 533 -9.24 6.21 -2.47
CA ALA A 533 -10.07 7.19 -3.18
C ALA A 533 -10.60 6.63 -4.52
N ILE A 534 -9.75 5.92 -5.29
CA ILE A 534 -10.16 5.20 -6.50
C ILE A 534 -11.18 4.12 -6.17
N ALA A 535 -10.95 3.33 -5.12
CA ALA A 535 -11.87 2.27 -4.73
C ALA A 535 -13.25 2.81 -4.31
N ILE A 536 -13.31 3.94 -3.60
CA ILE A 536 -14.56 4.63 -3.27
C ILE A 536 -15.28 5.07 -4.56
N ARG A 537 -14.54 5.65 -5.51
CA ARG A 537 -15.06 6.05 -6.82
C ARG A 537 -15.60 4.84 -7.59
N THR A 538 -14.84 3.76 -7.66
CA THR A 538 -15.23 2.52 -8.36
C THR A 538 -16.50 1.92 -7.76
N ALA A 539 -16.63 1.88 -6.41
CA ALA A 539 -17.85 1.42 -5.75
C ALA A 539 -19.07 2.28 -6.13
N GLU A 540 -18.92 3.62 -6.20
CA GLU A 540 -19.99 4.53 -6.65
C GLU A 540 -20.38 4.25 -8.11
N ARG A 541 -19.41 3.99 -9.00
CA ARG A 541 -19.63 3.67 -10.41
C ARG A 541 -20.35 2.31 -10.60
N ILE A 542 -19.91 1.30 -9.87
CA ILE A 542 -20.58 -0.02 -9.87
C ILE A 542 -22.03 0.13 -9.41
N GLY A 543 -22.30 0.89 -8.36
CA GLY A 543 -23.68 1.13 -7.91
C GLY A 543 -24.56 1.82 -8.97
N LYS A 544 -23.99 2.76 -9.74
CA LYS A 544 -24.70 3.41 -10.85
C LYS A 544 -25.00 2.43 -12.00
N LEU A 545 -24.04 1.57 -12.37
CA LEU A 545 -24.27 0.52 -13.38
C LEU A 545 -25.36 -0.46 -12.94
N ALA A 546 -25.36 -0.86 -11.67
CA ALA A 546 -26.39 -1.73 -11.13
C ALA A 546 -27.78 -1.08 -11.17
N ALA A 547 -27.88 0.19 -10.78
CA ALA A 547 -29.15 0.93 -10.84
C ALA A 547 -29.67 1.14 -12.27
N ALA A 548 -28.77 1.16 -13.27
CA ALA A 548 -29.11 1.20 -14.69
C ALA A 548 -29.40 -0.17 -15.31
N GLY A 549 -29.18 -1.26 -14.57
CA GLY A 549 -29.30 -2.64 -15.11
C GLY A 549 -28.15 -3.04 -16.06
N GLU A 550 -27.00 -2.40 -15.96
CA GLU A 550 -25.84 -2.54 -16.85
C GLU A 550 -24.67 -3.34 -16.21
N LEU A 551 -24.89 -3.92 -15.04
CA LEU A 551 -23.86 -4.65 -14.29
C LEU A 551 -23.69 -6.10 -14.77
#